data_0206e4a42ce80d7558238c3caca71ba4
#
_entry.id   0206e4a42ce80d7558238c3caca71ba4
#
_cell.length_a   1.000
_cell.length_b   1.000
_cell.length_c   1.000
_cell.angle_alpha   90.00
_cell.angle_beta   90.00
_cell.angle_gamma   90.00
#
_symmetry.space_group_name_H-M   'P 1'
#
loop_
_entity.id
_entity.type
_entity.pdbx_description
1 polymer ?
#
loop_
_entity_poly.entity_id
_entity_poly.type
_entity_poly.pdbx_seq_one_letter_code
_entity_poly.pdbx_strand_id
1 'polypeptide(L)'
;FIIAEDFQENMLDEVQILTSEEFEITYTSEDIEQVNWNEEWEKNFSPIIVDELCQVRAPFHPKLETEFDIVIEPKMSFGTGHHATTHMMIQHILKENWHDQKVLDMGCGTGVLAILAEMKGAKPLDAIDIDNWCYLNTIENIERNNCEHITAYEGDATLLEGKNYDAIIANINRNILLNDMAIYVNCLNANGKLFLSGF
;
A
#
# COMPACT_ATOMS: atom_id res chain seq x y z
N PHE A 1 25.76 -13.61 7.58
CA PHE A 1 26.54 -12.54 6.95
C PHE A 1 27.47 -11.96 8.02
N ILE A 2 28.73 -11.74 7.66
CA ILE A 2 29.76 -11.16 8.52
C ILE A 2 30.32 -9.97 7.74
N ILE A 3 30.60 -8.87 8.45
CA ILE A 3 31.24 -7.70 7.83
C ILE A 3 32.66 -8.10 7.44
N ALA A 4 33.13 -7.73 6.25
CA ALA A 4 34.43 -8.16 5.72
C ALA A 4 35.61 -7.84 6.67
N GLU A 5 35.53 -6.75 7.44
CA GLU A 5 36.51 -6.35 8.44
C GLU A 5 36.56 -7.29 9.67
N ASP A 6 35.45 -7.96 9.96
CA ASP A 6 35.33 -8.90 11.09
C ASP A 6 35.55 -10.36 10.65
N PHE A 7 35.72 -10.65 9.37
CA PHE A 7 35.94 -11.98 8.86
C PHE A 7 37.36 -12.45 9.14
N GLN A 8 37.48 -13.63 9.75
CA GLN A 8 38.73 -14.32 9.93
C GLN A 8 38.59 -15.77 9.43
N GLU A 9 39.56 -16.26 8.65
CA GLU A 9 39.51 -17.61 8.05
C GLU A 9 39.31 -18.74 9.09
N ASN A 10 39.78 -18.53 10.32
CA ASN A 10 39.69 -19.49 11.40
C ASN A 10 38.48 -19.32 12.33
N MET A 11 37.59 -18.38 12.06
CA MET A 11 36.46 -18.09 12.96
C MET A 11 35.46 -19.25 13.09
N LEU A 12 35.47 -20.17 12.15
CA LEU A 12 34.60 -21.36 12.15
C LEU A 12 35.27 -22.60 12.77
N ASP A 13 36.57 -22.56 13.06
CA ASP A 13 37.32 -23.71 13.57
C ASP A 13 36.86 -24.18 14.97
N GLU A 14 36.29 -23.25 15.75
CA GLU A 14 35.79 -23.53 17.11
C GLU A 14 34.29 -23.86 17.16
N VAL A 15 33.61 -23.84 16.02
CA VAL A 15 32.15 -24.11 15.94
C VAL A 15 31.95 -25.64 16.07
N GLN A 16 31.44 -26.09 17.18
CA GLN A 16 31.32 -27.54 17.53
C GLN A 16 30.58 -28.35 16.44
N ILE A 17 29.57 -27.80 15.78
CA ILE A 17 28.83 -28.53 14.74
C ILE A 17 29.69 -28.78 13.49
N LEU A 18 30.68 -27.92 13.21
CA LEU A 18 31.60 -28.05 12.09
C LEU A 18 32.78 -29.00 12.36
N THR A 19 33.02 -29.36 13.64
CA THR A 19 34.05 -30.30 14.08
C THR A 19 33.49 -31.69 14.42
N SER A 20 32.32 -32.03 13.91
CA SER A 20 31.66 -33.32 14.17
C SER A 20 32.46 -34.48 13.56
N GLU A 21 32.67 -35.54 14.33
CA GLU A 21 33.26 -36.81 13.83
C GLU A 21 32.23 -37.66 13.04
N GLU A 22 30.92 -37.34 13.15
CA GLU A 22 29.85 -38.11 12.51
C GLU A 22 29.54 -37.62 11.08
N PHE A 23 29.92 -36.38 10.74
CA PHE A 23 29.60 -35.77 9.46
C PHE A 23 30.82 -35.04 8.93
N GLU A 24 31.09 -35.21 7.62
CA GLU A 24 32.04 -34.37 6.89
C GLU A 24 31.34 -33.10 6.46
N ILE A 25 31.66 -31.99 7.13
CA ILE A 25 31.05 -30.67 6.87
C ILE A 25 32.07 -29.80 6.13
N THR A 26 31.71 -29.32 4.96
CA THR A 26 32.49 -28.36 4.20
C THR A 26 31.73 -27.03 4.11
N TYR A 27 32.43 -25.93 4.12
CA TYR A 27 31.89 -24.61 3.91
C TYR A 27 32.72 -23.81 2.90
N THR A 28 32.08 -22.81 2.29
CA THR A 28 32.75 -21.86 1.42
C THR A 28 32.37 -20.44 1.85
N SER A 29 33.33 -19.54 1.78
CA SER A 29 33.07 -18.10 1.96
C SER A 29 33.06 -17.42 0.61
N GLU A 30 32.19 -16.46 0.43
CA GLU A 30 32.05 -15.63 -0.76
C GLU A 30 31.97 -14.17 -0.34
N ASP A 31 32.80 -13.34 -0.96
CA ASP A 31 32.70 -11.90 -0.79
C ASP A 31 31.49 -11.36 -1.56
N ILE A 32 30.54 -10.81 -0.81
CA ILE A 32 29.37 -10.17 -1.41
C ILE A 32 29.63 -8.67 -1.48
N GLU A 33 29.69 -8.14 -2.68
CA GLU A 33 29.78 -6.70 -2.89
C GLU A 33 28.62 -6.00 -2.21
N GLN A 34 28.92 -4.90 -1.52
CA GLN A 34 27.91 -4.10 -0.85
C GLN A 34 27.08 -3.36 -1.91
N VAL A 35 25.95 -3.95 -2.27
CA VAL A 35 24.98 -3.35 -3.21
C VAL A 35 24.05 -2.43 -2.44
N ASN A 36 23.88 -1.21 -2.92
CA ASN A 36 22.81 -0.34 -2.43
C ASN A 36 21.45 -0.86 -2.93
N TRP A 37 20.87 -1.79 -2.18
CA TRP A 37 19.60 -2.42 -2.53
C TRP A 37 18.46 -1.41 -2.70
N ASN A 38 18.51 -0.27 -2.00
CA ASN A 38 17.52 0.78 -2.17
C ASN A 38 17.63 1.41 -3.56
N GLU A 39 18.85 1.71 -4.02
CA GLU A 39 19.07 2.26 -5.37
C GLU A 39 18.69 1.26 -6.48
N GLU A 40 19.01 -0.01 -6.30
CA GLU A 40 18.61 -1.07 -7.23
C GLU A 40 17.08 -1.24 -7.27
N TRP A 41 16.44 -1.16 -6.10
CA TRP A 41 14.99 -1.25 -6.01
C TRP A 41 14.32 -0.02 -6.66
N GLU A 42 14.80 1.20 -6.38
CA GLU A 42 14.30 2.44 -7.01
C GLU A 42 14.39 2.41 -8.53
N LYS A 43 15.48 1.88 -9.09
CA LYS A 43 15.66 1.71 -10.55
C LYS A 43 14.63 0.76 -11.17
N ASN A 44 14.20 -0.24 -10.41
CA ASN A 44 13.25 -1.26 -10.88
C ASN A 44 11.78 -0.92 -10.54
N PHE A 45 11.54 0.12 -9.72
CA PHE A 45 10.19 0.57 -9.39
C PHE A 45 9.73 1.59 -10.42
N SER A 46 8.75 1.24 -11.25
CA SER A 46 8.25 2.09 -12.33
C SER A 46 6.99 2.84 -11.91
N PRO A 47 6.77 4.08 -12.36
CA PRO A 47 5.49 4.76 -12.14
C PRO A 47 4.38 4.08 -12.93
N ILE A 48 3.16 4.16 -12.41
CA ILE A 48 1.95 3.62 -13.04
C ILE A 48 1.19 4.76 -13.71
N ILE A 49 0.72 4.51 -14.93
CA ILE A 49 -0.14 5.44 -15.66
C ILE A 49 -1.46 4.71 -15.95
N VAL A 50 -2.57 5.31 -15.53
CA VAL A 50 -3.92 4.76 -15.73
C VAL A 50 -4.71 5.67 -16.66
N ASP A 51 -5.16 5.10 -17.78
CA ASP A 51 -6.00 5.74 -18.80
C ASP A 51 -5.44 7.10 -19.29
N GLU A 52 -4.12 7.33 -19.24
CA GLU A 52 -3.42 8.59 -19.54
C GLU A 52 -3.86 9.78 -18.66
N LEU A 53 -4.71 9.55 -17.67
CA LEU A 53 -5.32 10.56 -16.80
C LEU A 53 -4.66 10.63 -15.42
N CYS A 54 -4.24 9.48 -14.87
CA CYS A 54 -3.72 9.40 -13.53
C CYS A 54 -2.33 8.77 -13.53
N GLN A 55 -1.36 9.49 -12.95
CA GLN A 55 -0.05 8.94 -12.62
C GLN A 55 -0.01 8.59 -11.13
N VAL A 56 0.45 7.38 -10.79
CA VAL A 56 0.85 7.01 -9.44
C VAL A 56 2.36 6.78 -9.48
N ARG A 57 3.11 7.52 -8.68
CA ARG A 57 4.57 7.52 -8.72
C ARG A 57 5.18 7.61 -7.34
N ALA A 58 6.43 7.18 -7.23
CA ALA A 58 7.27 7.47 -6.07
C ALA A 58 7.84 8.91 -6.13
N PRO A 59 8.30 9.47 -4.99
CA PRO A 59 8.89 10.82 -4.96
C PRO A 59 10.07 11.02 -5.90
N PHE A 60 10.86 9.97 -6.15
CA PHE A 60 12.03 10.00 -7.04
C PHE A 60 11.70 9.90 -8.53
N HIS A 61 10.46 9.64 -8.91
CA HIS A 61 10.04 9.60 -10.30
C HIS A 61 9.67 11.00 -10.83
N PRO A 62 9.90 11.26 -12.12
CA PRO A 62 9.48 12.50 -12.74
C PRO A 62 7.96 12.62 -12.75
N LYS A 63 7.49 13.85 -12.57
CA LYS A 63 6.08 14.19 -12.80
C LYS A 63 5.81 14.24 -14.30
N LEU A 64 4.72 13.60 -14.73
CA LEU A 64 4.19 13.71 -16.08
C LEU A 64 3.03 14.71 -16.12
N GLU A 65 2.66 15.11 -17.33
CA GLU A 65 1.48 15.97 -17.57
C GLU A 65 0.20 15.11 -17.59
N THR A 66 -0.22 14.65 -16.43
CA THR A 66 -1.50 13.94 -16.22
C THR A 66 -2.45 14.83 -15.41
N GLU A 67 -3.75 14.58 -15.50
CA GLU A 67 -4.77 15.31 -14.74
C GLU A 67 -4.60 15.10 -13.23
N PHE A 68 -4.29 13.86 -12.84
CA PHE A 68 -4.06 13.45 -11.45
C PHE A 68 -2.63 12.91 -11.30
N ASP A 69 -1.85 13.49 -10.41
CA ASP A 69 -0.49 13.07 -10.08
C ASP A 69 -0.44 12.69 -8.59
N ILE A 70 -0.42 11.41 -8.32
CA ILE A 70 -0.42 10.85 -6.96
C ILE A 70 0.98 10.40 -6.60
N VAL A 71 1.52 10.98 -5.53
CA VAL A 71 2.86 10.63 -5.03
C VAL A 71 2.73 9.69 -3.83
N ILE A 72 3.17 8.46 -3.99
CA ILE A 72 3.13 7.43 -2.96
C ILE A 72 4.55 7.06 -2.54
N GLU A 73 4.81 7.08 -1.23
CA GLU A 73 6.03 6.48 -0.69
C GLU A 73 5.90 4.95 -0.74
N PRO A 74 6.64 4.27 -1.61
CA PRO A 74 6.52 2.84 -1.79
C PRO A 74 7.21 2.11 -0.63
N LYS A 75 6.44 1.80 0.39
CA LYS A 75 6.81 0.98 1.54
C LYS A 75 6.24 -0.43 1.39
N MET A 76 6.18 -1.18 2.48
CA MET A 76 5.61 -2.53 2.49
C MET A 76 4.07 -2.55 2.43
N SER A 77 3.41 -1.40 2.25
CA SER A 77 1.96 -1.28 2.15
C SER A 77 1.47 -1.64 0.75
N PHE A 78 0.31 -2.30 0.67
CA PHE A 78 -0.38 -2.57 -0.60
C PHE A 78 -0.95 -1.27 -1.20
N GLY A 79 -1.12 -1.22 -2.53
CA GLY A 79 -1.78 -0.08 -3.18
C GLY A 79 -0.85 0.87 -3.93
N THR A 80 0.31 0.42 -4.39
CA THR A 80 1.22 1.22 -5.24
C THR A 80 0.73 1.37 -6.69
N GLY A 81 -0.39 0.75 -7.06
CA GLY A 81 -0.95 0.77 -8.41
C GLY A 81 -0.51 -0.38 -9.31
N HIS A 82 0.55 -1.11 -8.97
CA HIS A 82 1.09 -2.21 -9.80
C HIS A 82 0.17 -3.44 -9.84
N HIS A 83 -0.59 -3.69 -8.78
CA HIS A 83 -1.52 -4.80 -8.77
C HIS A 83 -2.73 -4.49 -9.67
N ALA A 84 -3.16 -5.48 -10.46
CA ALA A 84 -4.26 -5.32 -11.41
C ALA A 84 -5.56 -4.81 -10.75
N THR A 85 -5.87 -5.25 -9.53
CA THR A 85 -7.05 -4.79 -8.81
C THR A 85 -6.97 -3.30 -8.46
N THR A 86 -5.83 -2.81 -7.97
CA THR A 86 -5.63 -1.38 -7.70
C THR A 86 -5.76 -0.56 -8.97
N HIS A 87 -5.17 -1.02 -10.07
CA HIS A 87 -5.28 -0.38 -11.38
C HIS A 87 -6.75 -0.26 -11.82
N MET A 88 -7.53 -1.36 -11.76
CA MET A 88 -8.95 -1.35 -12.11
C MET A 88 -9.77 -0.44 -11.17
N MET A 89 -9.46 -0.42 -9.88
CA MET A 89 -10.15 0.46 -8.92
C MET A 89 -9.88 1.93 -9.26
N ILE A 90 -8.65 2.30 -9.60
CA ILE A 90 -8.31 3.66 -10.09
C ILE A 90 -9.14 3.98 -11.34
N GLN A 91 -9.24 3.07 -12.31
CA GLN A 91 -10.05 3.27 -13.52
C GLN A 91 -11.54 3.51 -13.19
N HIS A 92 -12.10 2.80 -12.21
CA HIS A 92 -13.47 3.01 -11.76
C HIS A 92 -13.62 4.37 -11.08
N ILE A 93 -12.69 4.74 -10.20
CA ILE A 93 -12.72 6.04 -9.53
C ILE A 93 -12.62 7.19 -10.54
N LEU A 94 -11.78 7.08 -11.57
CA LEU A 94 -11.66 8.09 -12.63
C LEU A 94 -12.97 8.34 -13.38
N LYS A 95 -13.82 7.33 -13.54
CA LYS A 95 -15.10 7.41 -14.29
C LYS A 95 -16.26 7.98 -13.49
N GLU A 96 -16.17 7.98 -12.18
CA GLU A 96 -17.24 8.40 -11.28
C GLU A 96 -17.18 9.90 -10.95
N ASN A 97 -18.33 10.46 -10.55
CA ASN A 97 -18.40 11.78 -9.96
C ASN A 97 -18.35 11.67 -8.44
N TRP A 98 -17.35 12.28 -7.83
CA TRP A 98 -17.09 12.23 -6.39
C TRP A 98 -17.41 13.52 -5.65
N HIS A 99 -17.84 14.55 -6.36
CA HIS A 99 -18.03 15.89 -5.79
C HIS A 99 -18.98 15.87 -4.59
N ASP A 100 -18.46 16.33 -3.44
CA ASP A 100 -19.16 16.41 -2.14
C ASP A 100 -19.67 15.05 -1.61
N GLN A 101 -19.20 13.92 -2.14
CA GLN A 101 -19.55 12.60 -1.60
C GLN A 101 -18.71 12.27 -0.38
N LYS A 102 -19.37 11.73 0.65
CA LYS A 102 -18.72 11.14 1.81
C LYS A 102 -18.28 9.71 1.48
N VAL A 103 -16.98 9.45 1.54
CA VAL A 103 -16.37 8.19 1.08
C VAL A 103 -15.61 7.49 2.19
N LEU A 104 -15.66 6.17 2.16
CA LEU A 104 -14.81 5.27 2.95
C LEU A 104 -13.86 4.52 1.99
N ASP A 105 -12.57 4.50 2.33
CA ASP A 105 -11.57 3.57 1.77
C ASP A 105 -11.19 2.56 2.86
N MET A 106 -11.68 1.31 2.71
CA MET A 106 -11.51 0.25 3.69
C MET A 106 -10.42 -0.71 3.27
N GLY A 107 -9.41 -0.89 4.13
CA GLY A 107 -8.14 -1.53 3.78
C GLY A 107 -7.33 -0.64 2.84
N CYS A 108 -7.12 0.61 3.26
CA CYS A 108 -6.62 1.69 2.39
C CYS A 108 -5.15 1.51 1.96
N GLY A 109 -4.36 0.71 2.67
CA GLY A 109 -2.97 0.42 2.33
C GLY A 109 -2.09 1.66 2.24
N THR A 110 -1.75 2.09 1.03
CA THR A 110 -1.02 3.35 0.78
C THR A 110 -1.92 4.58 0.81
N GLY A 111 -3.24 4.42 0.83
CA GLY A 111 -4.23 5.49 0.70
C GLY A 111 -4.45 5.99 -0.74
N VAL A 112 -3.89 5.34 -1.75
CA VAL A 112 -3.94 5.79 -3.14
C VAL A 112 -5.36 6.01 -3.67
N LEU A 113 -6.32 5.14 -3.28
CA LEU A 113 -7.71 5.24 -3.75
C LEU A 113 -8.45 6.38 -3.07
N ALA A 114 -8.24 6.57 -1.76
CA ALA A 114 -8.77 7.71 -1.01
C ALA A 114 -8.23 9.04 -1.55
N ILE A 115 -6.92 9.13 -1.81
CA ILE A 115 -6.26 10.31 -2.36
C ILE A 115 -6.85 10.67 -3.73
N LEU A 116 -7.01 9.68 -4.63
CA LEU A 116 -7.64 9.93 -5.93
C LEU A 116 -9.09 10.40 -5.79
N ALA A 117 -9.87 9.80 -4.90
CA ALA A 117 -11.25 10.19 -4.67
C ALA A 117 -11.35 11.63 -4.16
N GLU A 118 -10.47 12.06 -3.24
CA GLU A 118 -10.40 13.45 -2.79
C GLU A 118 -10.00 14.41 -3.92
N MET A 119 -8.97 14.07 -4.70
CA MET A 119 -8.57 14.87 -5.87
C MET A 119 -9.71 15.06 -6.88
N LYS A 120 -10.67 14.13 -6.90
CA LYS A 120 -11.90 14.21 -7.71
C LYS A 120 -13.08 14.88 -6.99
N GLY A 121 -12.86 15.43 -5.80
CA GLY A 121 -13.82 16.24 -5.07
C GLY A 121 -14.62 15.53 -3.98
N ALA A 122 -14.29 14.27 -3.64
CA ALA A 122 -14.89 13.59 -2.48
C ALA A 122 -14.52 14.31 -1.18
N LYS A 123 -15.47 14.47 -0.29
CA LYS A 123 -15.26 15.04 1.07
C LYS A 123 -16.53 14.90 1.94
N PRO A 124 -16.36 14.53 3.23
CA PRO A 124 -15.13 14.04 3.85
C PRO A 124 -14.84 12.57 3.45
N LEU A 125 -13.60 12.13 3.70
CA LEU A 125 -13.19 10.74 3.51
C LEU A 125 -12.64 10.15 4.80
N ASP A 126 -13.01 8.89 5.05
CA ASP A 126 -12.36 8.06 6.05
C ASP A 126 -11.50 7.00 5.32
N ALA A 127 -10.25 6.83 5.73
CA ALA A 127 -9.34 5.80 5.25
C ALA A 127 -8.97 4.90 6.42
N ILE A 128 -9.29 3.61 6.35
CA ILE A 128 -9.14 2.68 7.47
C ILE A 128 -8.26 1.51 7.04
N ASP A 129 -7.26 1.18 7.87
CA ASP A 129 -6.48 -0.05 7.71
C ASP A 129 -6.20 -0.69 9.07
N ILE A 130 -6.20 -2.01 9.12
CA ILE A 130 -5.94 -2.76 10.34
C ILE A 130 -4.45 -2.77 10.70
N ASP A 131 -3.60 -2.63 9.69
CA ASP A 131 -2.16 -2.67 9.85
C ASP A 131 -1.60 -1.28 10.19
N ASN A 132 -0.92 -1.16 11.33
CA ASN A 132 -0.35 0.09 11.79
C ASN A 132 0.59 0.74 10.75
N TRP A 133 1.43 -0.04 10.06
CA TRP A 133 2.32 0.53 9.03
C TRP A 133 1.56 1.03 7.80
N CYS A 134 0.42 0.42 7.43
CA CYS A 134 -0.46 0.94 6.38
C CYS A 134 -1.09 2.27 6.81
N TYR A 135 -1.63 2.32 8.03
CA TYR A 135 -2.15 3.55 8.63
C TYR A 135 -1.13 4.69 8.61
N LEU A 136 0.10 4.44 9.10
CA LEU A 136 1.17 5.43 9.11
C LEU A 136 1.60 5.85 7.69
N ASN A 137 1.67 4.90 6.76
CA ASN A 137 2.01 5.20 5.37
C ASN A 137 0.90 6.00 4.67
N THR A 138 -0.36 5.71 4.98
CA THR A 138 -1.51 6.50 4.48
C THR A 138 -1.42 7.95 4.95
N ILE A 139 -1.12 8.22 6.23
CA ILE A 139 -0.94 9.60 6.75
C ILE A 139 0.16 10.33 5.98
N GLU A 140 1.32 9.71 5.82
CA GLU A 140 2.43 10.30 5.07
C GLU A 140 2.04 10.64 3.63
N ASN A 141 1.30 9.74 2.97
CA ASN A 141 0.88 9.95 1.58
C ASN A 141 -0.22 11.02 1.46
N ILE A 142 -1.13 11.11 2.43
CA ILE A 142 -2.11 12.20 2.55
C ILE A 142 -1.41 13.56 2.59
N GLU A 143 -0.43 13.70 3.48
CA GLU A 143 0.37 14.93 3.63
C GLU A 143 1.14 15.25 2.35
N ARG A 144 1.77 14.24 1.74
CA ARG A 144 2.57 14.37 0.52
C ARG A 144 1.76 14.84 -0.69
N ASN A 145 0.48 14.48 -0.75
CA ASN A 145 -0.44 14.89 -1.80
C ASN A 145 -1.29 16.11 -1.44
N ASN A 146 -1.03 16.75 -0.28
CA ASN A 146 -1.77 17.92 0.22
C ASN A 146 -3.28 17.68 0.32
N CYS A 147 -3.69 16.47 0.71
CA CYS A 147 -5.08 16.14 0.97
C CYS A 147 -5.50 16.66 2.34
N GLU A 148 -6.65 17.35 2.41
CA GLU A 148 -7.12 18.02 3.62
C GLU A 148 -8.41 17.39 4.19
N HIS A 149 -9.07 16.52 3.41
CA HIS A 149 -10.38 15.98 3.75
C HIS A 149 -10.38 14.48 4.07
N ILE A 150 -9.20 13.83 4.05
CA ILE A 150 -9.03 12.42 4.43
C ILE A 150 -8.63 12.33 5.89
N THR A 151 -9.36 11.54 6.66
CA THR A 151 -8.98 11.15 8.01
C THR A 151 -8.60 9.67 8.01
N ALA A 152 -7.35 9.37 8.37
CA ALA A 152 -6.89 8.00 8.49
C ALA A 152 -7.18 7.44 9.90
N TYR A 153 -7.50 6.14 9.97
CA TYR A 153 -7.72 5.40 11.22
C TYR A 153 -7.03 4.04 11.15
N GLU A 154 -6.46 3.63 12.28
CA GLU A 154 -6.01 2.26 12.49
C GLU A 154 -7.16 1.44 13.07
N GLY A 155 -7.59 0.38 12.38
CA GLY A 155 -8.67 -0.48 12.85
C GLY A 155 -9.37 -1.24 11.74
N ASP A 156 -10.51 -1.81 12.10
CA ASP A 156 -11.34 -2.65 11.23
C ASP A 156 -12.78 -2.10 11.08
N ALA A 157 -13.67 -2.92 10.52
CA ALA A 157 -15.07 -2.55 10.28
C ALA A 157 -15.86 -2.21 11.54
N THR A 158 -15.36 -2.50 12.75
CA THR A 158 -16.00 -2.09 14.01
C THR A 158 -16.03 -0.58 14.20
N LEU A 159 -15.11 0.15 13.57
CA LEU A 159 -15.08 1.61 13.57
C LEU A 159 -16.23 2.27 12.78
N LEU A 160 -17.00 1.47 12.05
CA LEU A 160 -18.09 1.97 11.19
C LEU A 160 -19.42 2.12 11.92
N GLU A 161 -19.52 1.74 13.20
CA GLU A 161 -20.76 1.87 13.97
C GLU A 161 -21.24 3.32 14.00
N GLY A 162 -22.49 3.54 13.56
CA GLY A 162 -23.11 4.86 13.50
C GLY A 162 -22.61 5.78 12.38
N LYS A 163 -21.68 5.33 11.55
CA LYS A 163 -21.21 6.07 10.37
C LYS A 163 -22.06 5.74 9.15
N ASN A 164 -22.06 6.65 8.17
CA ASN A 164 -22.71 6.45 6.89
C ASN A 164 -21.88 7.09 5.76
N TYR A 165 -21.98 6.54 4.55
CA TYR A 165 -21.20 6.94 3.40
C TYR A 165 -22.03 6.91 2.11
N ASP A 166 -21.67 7.76 1.15
CA ASP A 166 -22.24 7.77 -0.19
C ASP A 166 -21.54 6.73 -1.09
N ALA A 167 -20.27 6.44 -0.79
CA ALA A 167 -19.55 5.36 -1.43
C ALA A 167 -18.57 4.69 -0.47
N ILE A 168 -18.39 3.38 -0.65
CA ILE A 168 -17.38 2.58 0.04
C ILE A 168 -16.49 1.92 -1.02
N ILE A 169 -15.19 2.11 -0.87
CA ILE A 169 -14.15 1.49 -1.68
C ILE A 169 -13.49 0.43 -0.79
N ALA A 170 -13.37 -0.81 -1.27
CA ALA A 170 -12.67 -1.86 -0.54
C ALA A 170 -11.94 -2.79 -1.52
N ASN A 171 -10.61 -2.59 -1.60
CA ASN A 171 -9.70 -3.42 -2.39
C ASN A 171 -8.95 -4.38 -1.46
N ILE A 172 -9.68 -5.29 -0.84
CA ILE A 172 -9.19 -6.20 0.20
C ILE A 172 -9.52 -7.66 -0.09
N ASN A 173 -9.03 -8.56 0.77
CA ASN A 173 -9.26 -9.98 0.65
C ASN A 173 -10.74 -10.35 0.65
N ARG A 174 -11.14 -11.28 -0.24
CA ARG A 174 -12.52 -11.77 -0.39
C ARG A 174 -13.15 -12.23 0.92
N ASN A 175 -12.42 -12.94 1.78
CA ASN A 175 -12.98 -13.48 3.01
C ASN A 175 -13.35 -12.37 4.00
N ILE A 176 -12.56 -11.30 4.05
CA ILE A 176 -12.86 -10.11 4.85
C ILE A 176 -14.09 -9.41 4.28
N LEU A 177 -14.14 -9.19 2.95
CA LEU A 177 -15.31 -8.62 2.29
C LEU A 177 -16.60 -9.37 2.62
N LEU A 178 -16.58 -10.70 2.56
CA LEU A 178 -17.76 -11.52 2.86
C LEU A 178 -18.17 -11.43 4.34
N ASN A 179 -17.20 -11.35 5.25
CA ASN A 179 -17.46 -11.23 6.69
C ASN A 179 -18.10 -9.88 7.03
N ASP A 180 -17.59 -8.79 6.42
CA ASP A 180 -17.96 -7.42 6.77
C ASP A 180 -19.06 -6.83 5.89
N MET A 181 -19.51 -7.54 4.86
CA MET A 181 -20.49 -7.05 3.87
C MET A 181 -21.74 -6.48 4.51
N ALA A 182 -22.28 -7.12 5.54
CA ALA A 182 -23.47 -6.63 6.23
C ALA A 182 -23.23 -5.26 6.89
N ILE A 183 -22.02 -5.04 7.42
CA ILE A 183 -21.63 -3.76 8.02
C ILE A 183 -21.56 -2.69 6.93
N TYR A 184 -20.89 -2.98 5.81
CA TYR A 184 -20.78 -2.04 4.69
C TYR A 184 -22.13 -1.62 4.13
N VAL A 185 -23.04 -2.59 3.91
CA VAL A 185 -24.40 -2.29 3.43
C VAL A 185 -25.17 -1.40 4.42
N ASN A 186 -25.04 -1.65 5.72
CA ASN A 186 -25.70 -0.84 6.74
C ASN A 186 -25.12 0.58 6.87
N CYS A 187 -23.88 0.79 6.43
CA CYS A 187 -23.23 2.10 6.43
C CYS A 187 -23.45 2.88 5.12
N LEU A 188 -24.09 2.29 4.11
CA LEU A 188 -24.37 2.99 2.87
C LEU A 188 -25.63 3.85 2.98
N ASN A 189 -25.52 5.07 2.50
CA ASN A 189 -26.67 5.93 2.23
C ASN A 189 -27.58 5.34 1.14
N ALA A 190 -28.81 5.80 1.07
CA ALA A 190 -29.72 5.42 -0.03
C ALA A 190 -29.09 5.78 -1.39
N ASN A 191 -29.04 4.80 -2.31
CA ASN A 191 -28.33 4.86 -3.59
C ASN A 191 -26.79 4.96 -3.50
N GLY A 192 -26.23 4.72 -2.34
CA GLY A 192 -24.78 4.64 -2.16
C GLY A 192 -24.15 3.50 -2.99
N LYS A 193 -22.86 3.62 -3.30
CA LYS A 193 -22.13 2.70 -4.18
C LYS A 193 -21.09 1.91 -3.40
N LEU A 194 -20.94 0.63 -3.77
CA LEU A 194 -19.85 -0.24 -3.32
C LEU A 194 -18.89 -0.52 -4.47
N PHE A 195 -17.61 -0.22 -4.27
CA PHE A 195 -16.52 -0.57 -5.18
C PHE A 195 -15.69 -1.63 -4.50
N LEU A 196 -15.78 -2.86 -4.99
CA LEU A 196 -15.16 -4.02 -4.38
C LEU A 196 -14.21 -4.72 -5.35
N SER A 197 -13.11 -5.26 -4.85
CA SER A 197 -12.21 -6.14 -5.60
C SER A 197 -11.57 -7.16 -4.67
N GLY A 198 -10.78 -8.10 -5.20
CA GLY A 198 -10.10 -9.14 -4.40
C GLY A 198 -10.83 -10.48 -4.34
N PHE A 199 -11.75 -10.74 -5.26
CA PHE A 199 -12.49 -12.00 -5.39
C PHE A 199 -12.27 -12.65 -6.75
#